data_536e525f5f6e31670b9da3b3e8b201fb
#
_entry.id   536e525f5f6e31670b9da3b3e8b201fb
#
_cell.length_a   1.000
_cell.length_b   1.000
_cell.length_c   1.000
_cell.angle_alpha   90.00
_cell.angle_beta   90.00
_cell.angle_gamma   90.00
#
_symmetry.space_group_name_H-M   'P 1'
#
loop_
_entity.id
_entity.type
_entity.pdbx_description
1 polymer ?
#
loop_
_entity_poly.entity_id
_entity_poly.type
_entity_poly.pdbx_seq_one_letter_code
_entity_poly.pdbx_strand_id
1 'polypeptide(L)'
;MRIHTLSLDFNQVICLPTVAKTRLWKAVALAAGLALGALSYPVHATTVSGGDTVRELYDALLSTMKNGRTLGKSGRFTQLVPVIHRSFDIAWMARLSVGPSWGGLSEAQRQQVSESFGRYISATYADRFDSYDGQKLEVTGERPTPSGVMVTSQIIKANGEPVKVDYMMRRNGEDWLISDIYLDSAISEVATRRSEFAAILKTDGIDGLIAALDGKADMLTGITAKAF
;
A
#
# COMPACT_ATOMS: atom_id res chain seq x y z
N MET A 1 11.10 7.71 -31.13
CA MET A 1 11.82 8.48 -30.12
C MET A 1 11.56 7.79 -28.80
N ARG A 2 12.54 7.03 -28.27
CA ARG A 2 12.34 6.23 -27.04
C ARG A 2 12.40 7.17 -25.84
N ILE A 3 11.28 7.33 -25.18
CA ILE A 3 11.22 8.01 -23.88
C ILE A 3 11.70 7.00 -22.84
N HIS A 4 12.94 7.16 -22.38
CA HIS A 4 13.43 6.46 -21.20
C HIS A 4 12.63 6.94 -19.99
N THR A 5 11.64 6.16 -19.61
CA THR A 5 10.97 6.27 -18.32
C THR A 5 12.02 5.93 -17.26
N LEU A 6 12.48 6.91 -16.50
CA LEU A 6 13.15 6.70 -15.21
C LEU A 6 12.10 6.14 -14.24
N SER A 7 11.72 4.87 -14.47
CA SER A 7 11.11 4.03 -13.47
C SER A 7 12.25 3.69 -12.52
N LEU A 8 12.26 4.29 -11.34
CA LEU A 8 13.04 3.75 -10.24
C LEU A 8 12.55 2.32 -10.02
N ASP A 9 13.34 1.37 -10.53
CA ASP A 9 13.04 -0.03 -10.50
C ASP A 9 13.02 -0.54 -9.06
N PHE A 10 11.84 -0.50 -8.45
CA PHE A 10 11.54 -1.21 -7.22
C PHE A 10 11.75 -2.74 -7.37
N ASN A 11 11.95 -3.18 -8.62
CA ASN A 11 12.15 -4.60 -8.96
C ASN A 11 13.55 -5.12 -8.63
N GLN A 12 14.54 -4.24 -8.36
CA GLN A 12 15.88 -4.69 -7.92
C GLN A 12 15.95 -5.08 -6.44
N VAL A 13 14.84 -4.91 -5.71
CA VAL A 13 14.82 -5.04 -4.25
C VAL A 13 14.56 -6.47 -3.76
N ILE A 14 14.10 -7.42 -4.60
CA ILE A 14 13.58 -8.70 -4.10
C ILE A 14 14.11 -9.92 -4.89
N CYS A 15 15.43 -10.19 -4.91
CA CYS A 15 15.91 -11.54 -5.27
C CYS A 15 17.31 -11.86 -4.74
N LEU A 16 17.44 -12.95 -4.01
CA LEU A 16 18.41 -14.03 -3.91
C LEU A 16 18.69 -14.52 -2.45
N PRO A 17 19.26 -15.74 -2.23
CA PRO A 17 18.59 -16.74 -1.40
C PRO A 17 19.23 -17.03 -0.01
N THR A 18 18.47 -17.72 0.77
CA THR A 18 18.53 -18.47 2.03
C THR A 18 19.89 -18.86 2.63
N VAL A 19 20.04 -18.69 3.97
CA VAL A 19 20.62 -19.69 4.89
C VAL A 19 19.96 -19.59 6.27
N ALA A 20 19.50 -20.72 6.78
CA ALA A 20 18.83 -20.93 8.06
C ALA A 20 19.78 -20.91 9.28
N LYS A 21 19.27 -20.51 10.46
CA LYS A 21 19.67 -21.10 11.75
C LYS A 21 18.67 -20.87 12.88
N THR A 22 18.28 -21.97 13.50
CA THR A 22 17.43 -22.20 14.66
C THR A 22 18.05 -21.78 15.98
N ARG A 23 17.23 -21.35 16.98
CA ARG A 23 17.43 -21.70 18.42
C ARG A 23 16.17 -21.52 19.27
N LEU A 24 15.84 -22.57 20.00
CA LEU A 24 14.86 -22.70 21.08
C LEU A 24 15.28 -21.92 22.33
N TRP A 25 14.31 -21.44 23.12
CA TRP A 25 14.45 -21.42 24.59
C TRP A 25 13.09 -21.43 25.33
N LYS A 26 13.10 -22.01 26.53
CA LYS A 26 12.13 -22.72 27.34
C LYS A 26 11.22 -21.82 28.20
N ALA A 27 10.09 -22.43 28.59
CA ALA A 27 9.06 -21.95 29.50
C ALA A 27 9.50 -21.96 30.97
N VAL A 28 8.92 -21.06 31.78
CA VAL A 28 8.76 -21.24 33.25
C VAL A 28 7.37 -20.72 33.64
N ALA A 29 6.57 -21.58 34.27
CA ALA A 29 5.30 -21.27 34.90
C ALA A 29 5.50 -21.05 36.40
N LEU A 30 4.75 -20.13 37.02
CA LEU A 30 4.46 -20.18 38.44
C LEU A 30 3.08 -19.56 38.73
N ALA A 31 2.27 -20.29 39.52
CA ALA A 31 0.93 -19.95 39.92
C ALA A 31 0.92 -19.28 41.32
N ALA A 32 -0.07 -18.44 41.61
CA ALA A 32 -1.00 -18.48 42.72
C ALA A 32 -1.46 -17.08 43.20
N GLY A 33 -2.74 -16.94 43.51
CA GLY A 33 -3.25 -15.89 44.39
C GLY A 33 -4.56 -15.24 43.93
N LEU A 34 -5.73 -15.84 44.31
CA LEU A 34 -7.06 -15.21 44.21
C LEU A 34 -7.14 -14.01 45.18
N ALA A 35 -7.43 -12.81 44.63
CA ALA A 35 -8.08 -11.73 45.37
C ALA A 35 -9.13 -11.10 44.44
N LEU A 36 -10.41 -11.36 44.71
CA LEU A 36 -11.56 -10.71 44.06
C LEU A 36 -11.60 -9.24 44.53
N GLY A 37 -10.94 -8.37 43.79
CA GLY A 37 -11.21 -6.95 43.77
C GLY A 37 -11.91 -6.62 42.47
N ALA A 38 -13.14 -6.11 42.51
CA ALA A 38 -13.84 -5.57 41.33
C ALA A 38 -13.09 -4.33 40.87
N LEU A 39 -11.99 -4.54 40.14
CA LEU A 39 -11.31 -3.48 39.43
C LEU A 39 -12.12 -3.20 38.16
N SER A 40 -12.91 -2.12 38.18
CA SER A 40 -13.46 -1.52 36.96
C SER A 40 -12.28 -1.09 36.09
N TYR A 41 -11.84 -1.97 35.20
CA TYR A 41 -10.87 -1.62 34.17
C TYR A 41 -11.54 -0.61 33.23
N PRO A 42 -11.00 0.60 33.06
CA PRO A 42 -11.48 1.45 31.99
C PRO A 42 -11.26 0.65 30.69
N VAL A 43 -12.35 0.36 30.00
CA VAL A 43 -12.31 -0.13 28.62
C VAL A 43 -11.71 1.03 27.82
N HIS A 44 -10.40 1.00 27.64
CA HIS A 44 -9.76 1.87 26.66
C HIS A 44 -10.26 1.36 25.31
N ALA A 45 -11.19 2.08 24.70
CA ALA A 45 -11.45 1.93 23.28
C ALA A 45 -10.10 2.10 22.59
N THR A 46 -9.57 1.02 22.05
CA THR A 46 -8.33 1.04 21.28
C THR A 46 -8.66 1.83 20.01
N THR A 47 -8.33 3.11 20.01
CA THR A 47 -8.43 3.91 18.78
C THR A 47 -7.42 3.32 17.81
N VAL A 48 -7.91 2.81 16.68
CA VAL A 48 -7.08 2.32 15.58
C VAL A 48 -6.05 3.39 15.23
N SER A 49 -4.77 3.06 15.27
CA SER A 49 -3.68 3.96 14.91
C SER A 49 -3.39 3.88 13.42
N GLY A 50 -2.72 4.89 12.85
CA GLY A 50 -2.23 4.82 11.48
C GLY A 50 -1.30 3.61 11.27
N GLY A 51 -0.51 3.28 12.29
CA GLY A 51 0.36 2.11 12.27
C GLY A 51 -0.39 0.78 12.20
N ASP A 52 -1.59 0.68 12.76
CA ASP A 52 -2.40 -0.54 12.68
C ASP A 52 -2.89 -0.78 11.24
N THR A 53 -3.36 0.25 10.56
CA THR A 53 -3.73 0.17 9.13
C THR A 53 -2.55 -0.32 8.27
N VAL A 54 -1.33 0.18 8.53
CA VAL A 54 -0.13 -0.26 7.80
C VAL A 54 0.26 -1.70 8.15
N ARG A 55 0.10 -2.14 9.41
CA ARG A 55 0.34 -3.54 9.81
C ARG A 55 -0.64 -4.49 9.12
N GLU A 56 -1.93 -4.15 9.08
CA GLU A 56 -2.94 -4.95 8.37
C GLU A 56 -2.64 -5.06 6.86
N LEU A 57 -2.20 -3.96 6.23
CA LEU A 57 -1.73 -3.99 4.86
C LEU A 57 -0.54 -4.94 4.70
N TYR A 58 0.46 -4.88 5.58
CA TYR A 58 1.65 -5.71 5.53
C TYR A 58 1.35 -7.19 5.75
N ASP A 59 0.46 -7.53 6.66
CA ASP A 59 0.02 -8.91 6.88
C ASP A 59 -0.65 -9.49 5.64
N ALA A 60 -1.51 -8.71 4.98
CA ALA A 60 -2.14 -9.11 3.74
C ALA A 60 -1.13 -9.26 2.59
N LEU A 61 -0.16 -8.37 2.48
CA LEU A 61 0.92 -8.47 1.48
C LEU A 61 1.77 -9.73 1.70
N LEU A 62 2.21 -9.98 2.94
CA LEU A 62 2.98 -11.19 3.27
C LEU A 62 2.17 -12.47 3.02
N SER A 63 0.88 -12.49 3.35
CA SER A 63 -0.01 -13.61 3.04
C SER A 63 -0.10 -13.84 1.53
N THR A 64 -0.28 -12.77 0.75
CA THR A 64 -0.36 -12.84 -0.71
C THR A 64 0.96 -13.33 -1.32
N MET A 65 2.11 -12.82 -0.86
CA MET A 65 3.44 -13.25 -1.31
C MET A 65 3.69 -14.73 -1.05
N LYS A 66 3.36 -15.22 0.17
CA LYS A 66 3.53 -16.65 0.53
C LYS A 66 2.71 -17.58 -0.35
N ASN A 67 1.57 -17.13 -0.84
CA ASN A 67 0.67 -17.87 -1.73
C ASN A 67 0.83 -17.47 -3.22
N GLY A 68 1.81 -16.63 -3.55
CA GLY A 68 1.92 -15.93 -4.83
C GLY A 68 1.91 -16.84 -6.05
N ARG A 69 2.59 -18.00 -5.98
CA ARG A 69 2.63 -19.00 -7.07
C ARG A 69 1.26 -19.64 -7.32
N THR A 70 0.53 -19.98 -6.25
CA THR A 70 -0.80 -20.61 -6.34
C THR A 70 -1.85 -19.63 -6.83
N LEU A 71 -1.78 -18.38 -6.36
CA LEU A 71 -2.72 -17.33 -6.72
C LEU A 71 -2.56 -16.87 -8.18
N GLY A 72 -1.35 -16.86 -8.70
CA GLY A 72 -1.05 -16.23 -9.97
C GLY A 72 -1.33 -14.72 -9.95
N LYS A 73 -1.17 -14.02 -11.08
CA LYS A 73 -1.36 -12.57 -11.17
C LYS A 73 -2.79 -12.14 -10.80
N SER A 74 -3.79 -12.78 -11.39
CA SER A 74 -5.20 -12.42 -11.17
C SER A 74 -5.67 -12.74 -9.76
N GLY A 75 -5.25 -13.87 -9.18
CA GLY A 75 -5.61 -14.23 -7.81
C GLY A 75 -5.02 -13.28 -6.77
N ARG A 76 -3.76 -12.87 -6.94
CA ARG A 76 -3.13 -11.84 -6.08
C ARG A 76 -3.88 -10.52 -6.17
N PHE A 77 -4.22 -10.08 -7.37
CA PHE A 77 -5.01 -8.87 -7.58
C PHE A 77 -6.36 -8.95 -6.86
N THR A 78 -7.13 -10.01 -7.07
CA THR A 78 -8.44 -10.20 -6.44
C THR A 78 -8.34 -10.20 -4.91
N GLN A 79 -7.29 -10.80 -4.34
CA GLN A 79 -7.07 -10.83 -2.90
C GLN A 79 -6.69 -9.44 -2.35
N LEU A 80 -5.92 -8.64 -3.08
CA LEU A 80 -5.43 -7.34 -2.61
C LEU A 80 -6.39 -6.18 -2.83
N VAL A 81 -7.29 -6.22 -3.83
CA VAL A 81 -8.28 -5.15 -4.08
C VAL A 81 -8.98 -4.70 -2.80
N PRO A 82 -9.66 -5.57 -2.01
CA PRO A 82 -10.37 -5.13 -0.81
C PRO A 82 -9.44 -4.59 0.27
N VAL A 83 -8.21 -5.06 0.34
CA VAL A 83 -7.20 -4.57 1.30
C VAL A 83 -6.76 -3.16 0.93
N ILE A 84 -6.40 -2.94 -0.33
CA ILE A 84 -6.00 -1.62 -0.84
C ILE A 84 -7.11 -0.61 -0.62
N HIS A 85 -8.36 -0.95 -0.95
CA HIS A 85 -9.49 -0.03 -0.77
C HIS A 85 -9.80 0.30 0.70
N ARG A 86 -9.47 -0.59 1.66
CA ARG A 86 -9.61 -0.30 3.09
C ARG A 86 -8.44 0.52 3.64
N SER A 87 -7.24 0.33 3.09
CA SER A 87 -6.03 0.94 3.63
C SER A 87 -5.72 2.31 3.03
N PHE A 88 -6.16 2.59 1.79
CA PHE A 88 -5.77 3.78 1.04
C PHE A 88 -6.95 4.73 0.83
N ASP A 89 -6.71 6.02 0.97
CA ASP A 89 -7.64 7.06 0.54
C ASP A 89 -7.51 7.29 -0.98
N ILE A 90 -8.05 6.33 -1.73
CA ILE A 90 -7.92 6.29 -3.20
C ILE A 90 -8.41 7.58 -3.85
N ALA A 91 -9.58 8.10 -3.43
CA ALA A 91 -10.15 9.31 -4.00
C ALA A 91 -9.29 10.54 -3.74
N TRP A 92 -8.72 10.65 -2.54
CA TRP A 92 -7.80 11.73 -2.20
C TRP A 92 -6.50 11.64 -3.00
N MET A 93 -5.90 10.46 -3.10
CA MET A 93 -4.67 10.25 -3.84
C MET A 93 -4.88 10.50 -5.35
N ALA A 94 -5.99 10.05 -5.93
CA ALA A 94 -6.37 10.33 -7.31
C ALA A 94 -6.51 11.84 -7.55
N ARG A 95 -7.23 12.55 -6.66
CA ARG A 95 -7.38 14.00 -6.72
C ARG A 95 -6.04 14.74 -6.74
N LEU A 96 -5.13 14.36 -5.84
CA LEU A 96 -3.82 15.00 -5.75
C LEU A 96 -2.95 14.68 -6.98
N SER A 97 -3.04 13.45 -7.50
CA SER A 97 -2.28 13.00 -8.68
C SER A 97 -2.77 13.65 -9.98
N VAL A 98 -4.09 13.86 -10.12
CA VAL A 98 -4.67 14.64 -11.24
C VAL A 98 -4.33 16.13 -11.13
N GLY A 99 -4.24 16.64 -9.90
CA GLY A 99 -3.81 18.00 -9.61
C GLY A 99 -4.80 19.07 -10.08
N PRO A 100 -4.32 20.17 -10.71
CA PRO A 100 -5.18 21.32 -11.07
C PRO A 100 -6.35 20.96 -11.99
N SER A 101 -6.21 19.96 -12.84
CA SER A 101 -7.27 19.51 -13.76
C SER A 101 -8.49 18.96 -13.03
N TRP A 102 -8.35 18.50 -11.76
CA TRP A 102 -9.44 17.96 -10.96
C TRP A 102 -10.63 18.91 -10.80
N GLY A 103 -10.36 20.22 -10.68
CA GLY A 103 -11.40 21.23 -10.49
C GLY A 103 -12.39 21.31 -11.65
N GLY A 104 -11.95 21.03 -12.87
CA GLY A 104 -12.76 21.06 -14.09
C GLY A 104 -13.50 19.76 -14.39
N LEU A 105 -13.28 18.66 -13.63
CA LEU A 105 -13.92 17.37 -13.88
C LEU A 105 -15.36 17.34 -13.38
N SER A 106 -16.24 16.66 -14.12
CA SER A 106 -17.57 16.28 -13.64
C SER A 106 -17.46 15.24 -12.53
N GLU A 107 -18.52 15.04 -11.74
CA GLU A 107 -18.54 14.04 -10.68
C GLU A 107 -18.34 12.63 -11.22
N ALA A 108 -18.97 12.32 -12.35
CA ALA A 108 -18.77 11.02 -13.03
C ALA A 108 -17.30 10.78 -13.43
N GLN A 109 -16.61 11.81 -13.95
CA GLN A 109 -15.19 11.72 -14.29
C GLN A 109 -14.32 11.56 -13.06
N ARG A 110 -14.62 12.26 -11.95
CA ARG A 110 -13.91 12.12 -10.67
C ARG A 110 -14.05 10.70 -10.12
N GLN A 111 -15.26 10.15 -10.15
CA GLN A 111 -15.50 8.78 -9.74
C GLN A 111 -14.73 7.80 -10.63
N GLN A 112 -14.85 7.91 -11.94
CA GLN A 112 -14.22 7.00 -12.88
C GLN A 112 -12.69 7.01 -12.79
N VAL A 113 -12.06 8.18 -12.72
CA VAL A 113 -10.59 8.27 -12.55
C VAL A 113 -10.13 7.71 -11.19
N SER A 114 -10.95 7.88 -10.13
CA SER A 114 -10.63 7.30 -8.81
C SER A 114 -10.71 5.78 -8.83
N GLU A 115 -11.72 5.20 -9.49
CA GLU A 115 -11.88 3.75 -9.66
C GLU A 115 -10.71 3.16 -10.48
N SER A 116 -10.38 3.76 -11.63
CA SER A 116 -9.24 3.33 -12.45
C SER A 116 -7.90 3.48 -11.72
N PHE A 117 -7.74 4.54 -10.89
CA PHE A 117 -6.56 4.73 -10.06
C PHE A 117 -6.45 3.66 -8.97
N GLY A 118 -7.54 3.34 -8.27
CA GLY A 118 -7.59 2.28 -7.25
C GLY A 118 -7.28 0.91 -7.85
N ARG A 119 -7.83 0.62 -9.03
CA ARG A 119 -7.54 -0.58 -9.79
C ARG A 119 -6.05 -0.66 -10.16
N TYR A 120 -5.48 0.42 -10.66
CA TYR A 120 -4.06 0.52 -11.00
C TYR A 120 -3.15 0.31 -9.79
N ILE A 121 -3.44 0.93 -8.64
CA ILE A 121 -2.69 0.71 -7.40
C ILE A 121 -2.76 -0.77 -7.00
N SER A 122 -3.95 -1.36 -6.98
CA SER A 122 -4.15 -2.76 -6.61
C SER A 122 -3.36 -3.71 -7.53
N ALA A 123 -3.38 -3.44 -8.85
CA ALA A 123 -2.61 -4.19 -9.83
C ALA A 123 -1.09 -4.06 -9.62
N THR A 124 -0.63 -2.84 -9.30
CA THR A 124 0.78 -2.57 -9.01
C THR A 124 1.25 -3.32 -7.77
N TYR A 125 0.45 -3.35 -6.70
CA TYR A 125 0.77 -4.11 -5.51
C TYR A 125 0.77 -5.63 -5.78
N ALA A 126 -0.20 -6.14 -6.54
CA ALA A 126 -0.26 -7.56 -6.92
C ALA A 126 0.92 -8.01 -7.79
N ASP A 127 1.46 -7.12 -8.61
CA ASP A 127 2.65 -7.39 -9.44
C ASP A 127 3.94 -7.32 -8.61
N ARG A 128 4.08 -6.32 -7.74
CA ARG A 128 5.29 -6.11 -6.95
C ARG A 128 5.47 -7.09 -5.79
N PHE A 129 4.37 -7.53 -5.17
CA PHE A 129 4.36 -8.46 -4.05
C PHE A 129 3.95 -9.87 -4.51
N ASP A 130 4.74 -10.44 -5.43
CA ASP A 130 4.42 -11.67 -6.17
C ASP A 130 4.95 -12.95 -5.52
N SER A 131 6.03 -12.86 -4.75
CA SER A 131 6.73 -14.01 -4.18
C SER A 131 7.34 -13.70 -2.81
N TYR A 132 7.53 -14.75 -2.00
CA TYR A 132 8.10 -14.66 -0.66
C TYR A 132 9.39 -15.48 -0.56
N ASP A 133 10.50 -14.78 -0.28
CA ASP A 133 11.83 -15.37 -0.10
C ASP A 133 12.44 -15.02 1.27
N GLY A 134 11.59 -14.73 2.28
CA GLY A 134 12.03 -14.39 3.63
C GLY A 134 12.02 -12.88 3.95
N GLN A 135 11.42 -12.06 3.09
CA GLN A 135 11.26 -10.63 3.36
C GLN A 135 10.47 -10.39 4.65
N LYS A 136 10.79 -9.26 5.34
CA LYS A 136 10.01 -8.78 6.48
C LYS A 136 9.49 -7.38 6.18
N LEU A 137 8.25 -7.12 6.57
CA LEU A 137 7.59 -5.84 6.46
C LEU A 137 7.31 -5.37 7.89
N GLU A 138 7.90 -4.27 8.32
CA GLU A 138 7.91 -3.85 9.73
C GLU A 138 7.54 -2.37 9.86
N VAL A 139 6.54 -2.07 10.68
CA VAL A 139 6.28 -0.70 11.15
C VAL A 139 7.27 -0.38 12.25
N THR A 140 8.04 0.68 12.08
CA THR A 140 9.11 1.07 12.99
C THR A 140 8.74 2.23 13.92
N GLY A 141 7.70 3.00 13.57
CA GLY A 141 7.24 4.10 14.40
C GLY A 141 6.08 4.86 13.80
N GLU A 142 5.59 5.84 14.56
CA GLU A 142 4.52 6.74 14.17
C GLU A 142 4.81 8.11 14.76
N ARG A 143 4.61 9.19 13.98
CA ARG A 143 4.80 10.56 14.45
C ARG A 143 3.72 11.50 13.90
N PRO A 144 3.18 12.42 14.71
CA PRO A 144 2.26 13.44 14.24
C PRO A 144 2.88 14.36 13.18
N THR A 145 2.05 14.83 12.26
CA THR A 145 2.38 15.84 11.26
C THR A 145 1.24 16.88 11.20
N PRO A 146 1.44 18.06 10.61
CA PRO A 146 0.36 19.05 10.48
C PRO A 146 -0.86 18.55 9.70
N SER A 147 -0.69 17.55 8.81
CA SER A 147 -1.76 17.03 7.94
C SER A 147 -2.27 15.64 8.35
N GLY A 148 -1.78 15.08 9.45
CA GLY A 148 -2.16 13.74 9.90
C GLY A 148 -1.06 13.06 10.70
N VAL A 149 -0.72 11.84 10.33
CA VAL A 149 0.32 11.04 10.99
C VAL A 149 1.24 10.45 9.93
N MET A 150 2.55 10.48 10.17
CA MET A 150 3.52 9.74 9.39
C MET A 150 3.84 8.42 10.09
N VAL A 151 3.52 7.31 9.46
CA VAL A 151 3.95 5.97 9.88
C VAL A 151 5.25 5.64 9.19
N THR A 152 6.30 5.42 9.98
CA THR A 152 7.60 4.98 9.46
C THR A 152 7.66 3.47 9.43
N SER A 153 8.23 2.93 8.37
CA SER A 153 8.32 1.49 8.18
C SER A 153 9.52 1.09 7.32
N GLN A 154 9.77 -0.20 7.24
CA GLN A 154 10.81 -0.75 6.39
C GLN A 154 10.42 -2.11 5.81
N ILE A 155 10.89 -2.37 4.61
CA ILE A 155 10.87 -3.69 3.98
C ILE A 155 12.30 -4.23 4.04
N ILE A 156 12.51 -5.31 4.81
CA ILE A 156 13.79 -6.00 4.87
C ILE A 156 13.79 -7.07 3.80
N LYS A 157 14.66 -6.92 2.81
CA LYS A 157 14.85 -7.88 1.72
C LYS A 157 15.35 -9.23 2.24
N ALA A 158 15.27 -10.27 1.43
CA ALA A 158 15.82 -11.60 1.76
C ALA A 158 17.33 -11.58 2.07
N ASN A 159 18.09 -10.66 1.49
CA ASN A 159 19.52 -10.47 1.77
C ASN A 159 19.79 -9.64 3.06
N GLY A 160 18.75 -9.21 3.77
CA GLY A 160 18.84 -8.42 5.00
C GLY A 160 18.91 -6.90 4.79
N GLU A 161 18.94 -6.41 3.56
CA GLU A 161 19.00 -4.98 3.25
C GLU A 161 17.63 -4.31 3.51
N PRO A 162 17.56 -3.23 4.32
CA PRO A 162 16.31 -2.52 4.56
C PRO A 162 16.03 -1.48 3.48
N VAL A 163 14.78 -1.37 3.07
CA VAL A 163 14.24 -0.28 2.25
C VAL A 163 13.21 0.48 3.09
N LYS A 164 13.39 1.79 3.24
CA LYS A 164 12.46 2.63 3.97
C LYS A 164 11.24 2.95 3.12
N VAL A 165 10.06 2.76 3.72
CA VAL A 165 8.77 3.09 3.11
C VAL A 165 7.92 3.75 4.18
N ASP A 166 7.75 5.06 4.09
CA ASP A 166 6.95 5.82 5.05
C ASP A 166 5.56 6.12 4.46
N TYR A 167 4.54 6.09 5.29
CA TYR A 167 3.15 6.30 4.89
C TYR A 167 2.59 7.56 5.55
N MET A 168 2.16 8.53 4.74
CA MET A 168 1.36 9.65 5.25
C MET A 168 -0.08 9.17 5.43
N MET A 169 -0.57 9.27 6.66
CA MET A 169 -1.92 8.88 7.03
C MET A 169 -2.79 10.11 7.25
N ARG A 170 -4.04 10.04 6.82
CA ARG A 170 -5.06 11.04 7.14
C ARG A 170 -6.29 10.38 7.75
N ARG A 171 -7.02 11.14 8.57
CA ARG A 171 -8.29 10.70 9.13
C ARG A 171 -9.41 10.76 8.09
N ASN A 172 -10.20 9.70 8.04
CA ASN A 172 -11.47 9.62 7.33
C ASN A 172 -12.53 9.04 8.28
N GLY A 173 -13.29 9.89 8.95
CA GLY A 173 -14.10 9.45 10.08
C GLY A 173 -13.26 8.95 11.25
N GLU A 174 -13.50 7.70 11.66
CA GLU A 174 -12.73 7.04 12.73
C GLU A 174 -11.49 6.32 12.21
N ASP A 175 -11.40 6.10 10.90
CA ASP A 175 -10.32 5.34 10.28
C ASP A 175 -9.11 6.22 9.92
N TRP A 176 -7.94 5.58 9.90
CA TRP A 176 -6.72 6.13 9.33
C TRP A 176 -6.47 5.51 7.96
N LEU A 177 -6.41 6.35 6.91
CA LEU A 177 -6.14 5.90 5.54
C LEU A 177 -4.82 6.46 5.03
N ILE A 178 -4.12 5.66 4.22
CA ILE A 178 -2.90 6.06 3.53
C ILE A 178 -3.25 7.10 2.46
N SER A 179 -2.67 8.30 2.57
CA SER A 179 -2.89 9.42 1.64
C SER A 179 -1.69 9.72 0.75
N ASP A 180 -0.50 9.21 1.11
CA ASP A 180 0.72 9.24 0.30
C ASP A 180 1.73 8.19 0.80
N ILE A 181 2.68 7.84 -0.04
CA ILE A 181 3.77 6.92 0.27
C ILE A 181 5.09 7.64 -0.04
N TYR A 182 6.06 7.51 0.86
CA TYR A 182 7.39 8.08 0.68
C TYR A 182 8.44 6.97 0.60
N LEU A 183 9.08 6.86 -0.55
CA LEU A 183 10.20 5.94 -0.73
C LEU A 183 11.50 6.64 -0.27
N ASP A 184 12.32 5.90 0.46
CA ASP A 184 13.53 6.39 1.11
C ASP A 184 13.30 7.68 1.93
N SER A 185 12.09 7.81 2.49
CA SER A 185 11.63 8.95 3.31
C SER A 185 11.62 10.31 2.60
N ALA A 186 11.79 10.36 1.27
CA ALA A 186 11.95 11.61 0.53
C ALA A 186 11.07 11.70 -0.74
N ILE A 187 10.82 10.60 -1.43
CA ILE A 187 10.14 10.60 -2.73
C ILE A 187 8.67 10.28 -2.55
N SER A 188 7.80 11.29 -2.71
CA SER A 188 6.34 11.12 -2.69
C SER A 188 5.87 10.42 -3.96
N GLU A 189 5.15 9.31 -3.79
CA GLU A 189 4.52 8.58 -4.90
C GLU A 189 3.41 9.40 -5.54
N VAL A 190 2.60 10.13 -4.76
CA VAL A 190 1.55 11.01 -5.29
C VAL A 190 2.14 12.12 -6.13
N ALA A 191 3.25 12.75 -5.70
CA ALA A 191 3.92 13.79 -6.47
C ALA A 191 4.52 13.23 -7.77
N THR A 192 5.09 12.03 -7.73
CA THR A 192 5.61 11.34 -8.91
C THR A 192 4.48 11.05 -9.90
N ARG A 193 3.34 10.50 -9.44
CA ARG A 193 2.17 10.25 -10.28
C ARG A 193 1.61 11.54 -10.88
N ARG A 194 1.57 12.63 -10.09
CA ARG A 194 1.14 13.92 -10.60
C ARG A 194 2.00 14.41 -11.78
N SER A 195 3.29 14.22 -11.69
CA SER A 195 4.21 14.57 -12.78
C SER A 195 3.98 13.72 -14.03
N GLU A 196 3.80 12.41 -13.85
CA GLU A 196 3.51 11.48 -14.95
C GLU A 196 2.16 11.78 -15.61
N PHE A 197 1.11 12.00 -14.82
CA PHE A 197 -0.25 12.25 -15.31
C PHE A 197 -0.38 13.60 -16.01
N ALA A 198 0.40 14.60 -15.63
CA ALA A 198 0.37 15.92 -16.26
C ALA A 198 0.65 15.85 -17.77
N ALA A 199 1.52 14.96 -18.22
CA ALA A 199 1.82 14.76 -19.63
C ALA A 199 0.60 14.17 -20.37
N ILE A 200 -0.03 13.13 -19.83
CA ILE A 200 -1.20 12.48 -20.41
C ILE A 200 -2.40 13.44 -20.43
N LEU A 201 -2.65 14.12 -19.30
CA LEU A 201 -3.76 15.09 -19.21
C LEU A 201 -3.63 16.24 -20.21
N LYS A 202 -2.41 16.64 -20.54
CA LYS A 202 -2.17 17.69 -21.53
C LYS A 202 -2.47 17.26 -22.97
N THR A 203 -2.21 15.99 -23.32
CA THR A 203 -2.35 15.47 -24.69
C THR A 203 -3.70 14.83 -24.92
N ASP A 204 -4.15 13.99 -23.98
CA ASP A 204 -5.28 13.07 -24.16
C ASP A 204 -6.43 13.34 -23.17
N GLY A 205 -6.27 14.32 -22.28
CA GLY A 205 -7.30 14.69 -21.30
C GLY A 205 -7.54 13.61 -20.25
N ILE A 206 -8.68 13.74 -19.53
CA ILE A 206 -9.01 12.82 -18.44
C ILE A 206 -9.36 11.42 -18.94
N ASP A 207 -10.02 11.31 -20.08
CA ASP A 207 -10.42 10.03 -20.68
C ASP A 207 -9.17 9.24 -21.12
N GLY A 208 -8.16 9.93 -21.64
CA GLY A 208 -6.86 9.34 -21.95
C GLY A 208 -6.13 8.84 -20.71
N LEU A 209 -6.21 9.59 -19.60
CA LEU A 209 -5.62 9.14 -18.32
C LEU A 209 -6.35 7.89 -17.79
N ILE A 210 -7.67 7.86 -17.79
CA ILE A 210 -8.49 6.71 -17.38
C ILE A 210 -8.10 5.49 -18.21
N ALA A 211 -8.07 5.62 -19.54
CA ALA A 211 -7.69 4.52 -20.44
C ALA A 211 -6.26 4.03 -20.20
N ALA A 212 -5.31 4.94 -19.89
CA ALA A 212 -3.93 4.57 -19.57
C ALA A 212 -3.81 3.81 -18.26
N LEU A 213 -4.55 4.22 -17.21
CA LEU A 213 -4.58 3.54 -15.91
C LEU A 213 -5.17 2.13 -16.04
N ASP A 214 -6.31 2.01 -16.71
CA ASP A 214 -6.98 0.73 -16.95
C ASP A 214 -6.10 -0.21 -17.79
N GLY A 215 -5.56 0.28 -18.89
CA GLY A 215 -4.67 -0.51 -19.75
C GLY A 215 -3.42 -1.01 -19.00
N LYS A 216 -2.87 -0.19 -18.09
CA LYS A 216 -1.73 -0.60 -17.27
C LYS A 216 -2.14 -1.65 -16.22
N ALA A 217 -3.31 -1.52 -15.61
CA ALA A 217 -3.85 -2.53 -14.70
C ALA A 217 -4.14 -3.86 -15.43
N ASP A 218 -4.71 -3.81 -16.64
CA ASP A 218 -4.96 -4.98 -17.49
C ASP A 218 -3.65 -5.73 -17.78
N MET A 219 -2.61 -5.01 -18.15
CA MET A 219 -1.29 -5.58 -18.48
C MET A 219 -0.67 -6.28 -17.25
N LEU A 220 -0.77 -5.66 -16.06
CA LEU A 220 -0.19 -6.21 -14.84
C LEU A 220 -0.93 -7.44 -14.32
N THR A 221 -2.24 -7.48 -14.46
CA THR A 221 -3.09 -8.54 -13.90
C THR A 221 -3.48 -9.62 -14.88
N GLY A 222 -3.48 -9.32 -16.18
CA GLY A 222 -4.09 -10.15 -17.23
C GLY A 222 -5.61 -10.15 -17.19
N ILE A 223 -6.24 -9.21 -16.47
CA ILE A 223 -7.71 -9.08 -16.34
C ILE A 223 -8.14 -7.78 -17.02
N THR A 224 -9.00 -7.86 -18.03
CA THR A 224 -9.51 -6.69 -18.75
C THR A 224 -10.62 -5.97 -17.95
N ALA A 225 -10.57 -4.63 -17.87
CA ALA A 225 -11.54 -3.80 -17.13
C ALA A 225 -13.01 -4.01 -17.55
N LYS A 226 -13.27 -4.50 -18.77
CA LYS A 226 -14.62 -4.82 -19.27
C LYS A 226 -15.24 -6.09 -18.70
N ALA A 227 -14.54 -6.81 -17.82
CA ALA A 227 -14.98 -8.08 -17.23
C ALA A 227 -15.68 -7.93 -15.86
N PHE A 228 -15.94 -6.68 -15.41
CA PHE A 228 -16.62 -6.36 -14.15
C PHE A 228 -17.85 -5.49 -14.40
#